data_45dc95cbffc7cbe09e7d3fdb9997bb58
#
_entry.id   45dc95cbffc7cbe09e7d3fdb9997bb58
#
_cell.length_a   1.000
_cell.length_b   1.000
_cell.length_c   1.000
_cell.angle_alpha   90.00
_cell.angle_beta   90.00
_cell.angle_gamma   90.00
#
_symmetry.space_group_name_H-M   'P 1'
#
loop_
_entity.id
_entity.type
_entity.pdbx_description
1 polymer ?
#
loop_
_entity_poly.entity_id
_entity_poly.type
_entity_poly.pdbx_seq_one_letter_code
_entity_poly.pdbx_strand_id
1 'polypeptide(L)'
;MEIDRDKIDEAVLALLYLGRHDDIRTWKTFDWDAMDRLHAKGMISHPVGKAKSVVFSEEGLRQSERLFNEFFGVHHISTNREDRS
;
A
#
# COMPACT_ATOMS: atom_id res chain seq x y z
N MET A 1 0.90 -21.95 13.19
CA MET A 1 0.25 -20.64 13.11
C MET A 1 -0.24 -20.42 11.70
N GLU A 2 -1.48 -20.00 11.57
CA GLU A 2 -2.01 -19.63 10.28
C GLU A 2 -1.71 -18.16 10.01
N ILE A 3 -1.41 -17.87 8.77
CA ILE A 3 -1.07 -16.52 8.36
C ILE A 3 -2.15 -16.03 7.41
N ASP A 4 -2.69 -14.86 7.70
CA ASP A 4 -3.68 -14.23 6.83
C ASP A 4 -2.97 -13.47 5.73
N ARG A 5 -2.89 -14.09 4.57
CA ARG A 5 -2.19 -13.49 3.43
C ARG A 5 -2.90 -12.28 2.88
N ASP A 6 -4.21 -12.22 3.01
CA ASP A 6 -4.95 -11.03 2.58
C ASP A 6 -4.58 -9.82 3.45
N LYS A 7 -4.39 -10.05 4.75
CA LYS A 7 -3.94 -8.98 5.63
C LYS A 7 -2.52 -8.53 5.30
N ILE A 8 -1.66 -9.48 4.94
CA ILE A 8 -0.31 -9.14 4.50
C ILE A 8 -0.38 -8.27 3.25
N ASP A 9 -1.23 -8.65 2.30
CA ASP A 9 -1.37 -7.88 1.06
C ASP A 9 -1.88 -6.48 1.33
N GLU A 10 -2.83 -6.33 2.26
CA GLU A 10 -3.33 -5.02 2.64
C GLU A 10 -2.22 -4.17 3.25
N ALA A 11 -1.43 -4.76 4.13
CA ALA A 11 -0.32 -4.03 4.76
C ALA A 11 0.72 -3.62 3.73
N VAL A 12 1.06 -4.53 2.81
CA VAL A 12 2.02 -4.23 1.75
C VAL A 12 1.49 -3.12 0.85
N LEU A 13 0.22 -3.19 0.47
CA LEU A 13 -0.37 -2.16 -0.38
C LEU A 13 -0.34 -0.79 0.31
N ALA A 14 -0.64 -0.75 1.60
CA ALA A 14 -0.58 0.49 2.36
C ALA A 14 0.85 1.04 2.39
N LEU A 15 1.84 0.17 2.58
CA LEU A 15 3.23 0.61 2.62
C LEU A 15 3.73 1.05 1.24
N LEU A 16 3.20 0.45 0.17
CA LEU A 16 3.52 0.91 -1.18
C LEU A 16 3.03 2.35 -1.39
N TYR A 17 1.90 2.71 -0.80
CA TYR A 17 1.43 4.09 -0.87
C TYR A 17 2.45 5.04 -0.25
N LEU A 18 3.02 4.65 0.89
CA LEU A 18 4.05 5.44 1.55
C LEU A 18 5.28 5.60 0.67
N GLY A 19 5.63 4.55 -0.08
CA GLY A 19 6.84 4.53 -0.90
C GLY A 19 6.70 5.17 -2.28
N ARG A 20 5.58 5.85 -2.56
CA ARG A 20 5.39 6.48 -3.86
C ARG A 20 6.44 7.56 -4.08
N HIS A 21 6.98 7.60 -5.30
CA HIS A 21 7.89 8.67 -5.69
C HIS A 21 7.27 9.57 -6.74
N ASP A 22 6.06 9.24 -7.18
CA ASP A 22 5.17 10.17 -7.89
C ASP A 22 3.74 9.67 -7.62
N ASP A 23 2.74 10.22 -8.30
CA ASP A 23 1.35 9.97 -7.98
C ASP A 23 0.98 8.49 -8.06
N ILE A 24 1.56 7.76 -9.01
CA ILE A 24 1.14 6.39 -9.30
C ILE A 24 2.28 5.38 -9.25
N ARG A 25 3.53 5.81 -9.16
CA ARG A 25 4.67 4.89 -9.11
C ARG A 25 5.18 4.74 -7.70
N THR A 26 5.51 3.52 -7.34
CA THR A 26 6.04 3.24 -6.02
C THR A 26 7.15 2.20 -6.15
N TRP A 27 8.09 2.22 -5.20
CA TRP A 27 9.17 1.27 -5.19
C TRP A 27 8.65 -0.12 -4.90
N LYS A 28 9.25 -1.15 -5.51
CA LYS A 28 8.93 -2.54 -5.20
C LYS A 28 9.36 -2.84 -3.77
N THR A 29 8.58 -3.68 -3.12
CA THR A 29 8.97 -4.19 -1.81
C THR A 29 9.81 -5.45 -1.99
N PHE A 30 10.27 -5.98 -0.88
CA PHE A 30 11.03 -7.23 -0.88
C PHE A 30 10.15 -8.49 -0.79
N ASP A 31 8.85 -8.34 -0.55
CA ASP A 31 7.95 -9.49 -0.45
C ASP A 31 7.34 -9.78 -1.81
N TRP A 32 8.00 -10.66 -2.56
CA TRP A 32 7.59 -10.96 -3.91
C TRP A 32 6.25 -11.66 -3.98
N ASP A 33 5.92 -12.51 -2.99
CA ASP A 33 4.64 -13.20 -3.00
C ASP A 33 3.48 -12.22 -2.86
N ALA A 34 3.61 -11.25 -1.98
CA ALA A 34 2.59 -10.21 -1.82
C ALA A 34 2.47 -9.37 -3.08
N MET A 35 3.60 -9.03 -3.71
CA MET A 35 3.57 -8.25 -4.95
C MET A 35 2.85 -9.02 -6.05
N ASP A 36 3.12 -10.32 -6.17
CA ASP A 36 2.46 -11.14 -7.18
C ASP A 36 0.95 -11.19 -6.93
N ARG A 37 0.54 -11.34 -5.67
CA ARG A 37 -0.89 -11.36 -5.35
C ARG A 37 -1.55 -10.03 -5.63
N LEU A 38 -0.89 -8.92 -5.33
CA LEU A 38 -1.43 -7.59 -5.61
C LEU A 38 -1.58 -7.37 -7.11
N HIS A 39 -0.62 -7.86 -7.89
CA HIS A 39 -0.75 -7.81 -9.35
C HIS A 39 -1.95 -8.64 -9.80
N ALA A 40 -2.11 -9.84 -9.27
CA ALA A 40 -3.23 -10.71 -9.63
C ALA A 40 -4.57 -10.08 -9.27
N LYS A 41 -4.60 -9.28 -8.21
CA LYS A 41 -5.81 -8.57 -7.78
C LYS A 41 -6.05 -7.28 -8.58
N GLY A 42 -5.17 -6.95 -9.51
CA GLY A 42 -5.34 -5.77 -10.34
C GLY A 42 -4.96 -4.45 -9.67
N MET A 43 -4.14 -4.50 -8.64
CA MET A 43 -3.78 -3.32 -7.86
C MET A 43 -2.51 -2.64 -8.38
N ILE A 44 -1.59 -3.40 -8.93
CA ILE A 44 -0.31 -2.88 -9.40
C ILE A 44 0.04 -3.53 -10.73
N SER A 45 0.98 -2.89 -11.45
CA SER A 45 1.54 -3.46 -12.66
C SER A 45 2.38 -4.69 -12.32
N HIS A 46 2.73 -5.47 -13.35
CA HIS A 46 3.48 -6.71 -13.16
C HIS A 46 4.82 -6.39 -12.49
N PRO A 47 5.13 -7.02 -11.35
CA PRO A 47 6.35 -6.68 -10.61
C PRO A 47 7.63 -7.29 -11.17
N VAL A 48 7.50 -8.22 -12.13
CA VAL A 48 8.66 -8.88 -12.72
C VAL A 48 9.30 -7.96 -13.75
N GLY A 49 10.63 -7.92 -13.78
CA GLY A 49 11.34 -7.12 -14.74
C GLY A 49 12.45 -6.32 -14.07
N LYS A 50 13.15 -5.53 -14.86
CA LYS A 50 14.30 -4.79 -14.39
C LYS A 50 13.95 -3.50 -13.68
N ALA A 51 12.73 -3.01 -13.87
CA ALA A 51 12.31 -1.77 -13.23
C ALA A 51 12.27 -1.95 -11.73
N LYS A 52 12.67 -0.92 -11.00
CA LYS A 52 12.70 -0.97 -9.53
C LYS A 52 11.39 -0.51 -8.93
N SER A 53 10.43 -0.12 -9.74
CA SER A 53 9.14 0.37 -9.26
C SER A 53 8.02 -0.30 -10.01
N VAL A 54 6.84 -0.22 -9.43
CA VAL A 54 5.60 -0.67 -10.06
C VAL A 54 4.66 0.52 -10.13
N VAL A 55 3.64 0.40 -10.98
CA VAL A 55 2.64 1.45 -11.17
C VAL A 55 1.33 0.96 -10.56
N PHE A 56 0.69 1.81 -9.76
CA PHE A 56 -0.65 1.51 -9.26
C PHE A 56 -1.66 1.56 -10.39
N SER A 57 -2.63 0.63 -10.38
CA SER A 57 -3.87 0.86 -11.13
C SER A 57 -4.68 1.93 -10.41
N GLU A 58 -5.75 2.42 -11.04
CA GLU A 58 -6.65 3.36 -10.36
C GLU A 58 -7.19 2.76 -9.07
N GLU A 59 -7.63 1.51 -9.14
CA GLU A 59 -8.15 0.82 -7.96
C GLU A 59 -7.04 0.63 -6.93
N GLY A 60 -5.84 0.27 -7.39
CA GLY A 60 -4.72 0.07 -6.48
C GLY A 60 -4.36 1.35 -5.74
N LEU A 61 -4.32 2.48 -6.44
CA LEU A 61 -4.02 3.75 -5.78
C LEU A 61 -5.08 4.09 -4.74
N ARG A 62 -6.35 3.95 -5.11
CA ARG A 62 -7.45 4.25 -4.19
C ARG A 62 -7.41 3.35 -2.96
N GLN A 63 -7.21 2.05 -3.16
CA GLN A 63 -7.16 1.12 -2.03
C GLN A 63 -5.93 1.33 -1.17
N SER A 64 -4.78 1.65 -1.80
CA SER A 64 -3.57 1.89 -1.03
C SER A 64 -3.72 3.11 -0.13
N GLU A 65 -4.34 4.17 -0.65
CA GLU A 65 -4.58 5.37 0.15
C GLU A 65 -5.53 5.08 1.31
N ARG A 66 -6.61 4.36 1.03
CA ARG A 66 -7.58 3.99 2.06
C ARG A 66 -6.91 3.18 3.16
N LEU A 67 -6.16 2.17 2.76
CA LEU A 67 -5.50 1.28 3.72
C LEU A 67 -4.41 2.00 4.50
N PHE A 68 -3.67 2.88 3.83
CA PHE A 68 -2.65 3.65 4.53
C PHE A 68 -3.28 4.50 5.62
N ASN A 69 -4.38 5.18 5.31
CA ASN A 69 -5.07 6.01 6.30
C ASN A 69 -5.66 5.15 7.42
N GLU A 70 -6.19 3.98 7.07
CA GLU A 70 -6.79 3.08 8.05
C GLU A 70 -5.76 2.54 9.03
N PHE A 71 -4.59 2.13 8.52
CA PHE A 71 -3.57 1.50 9.36
C PHE A 71 -2.70 2.52 10.09
N PHE A 72 -2.43 3.65 9.48
CA PHE A 72 -1.42 4.56 9.99
C PHE A 72 -1.94 5.97 10.26
N GLY A 73 -3.15 6.27 9.84
CA GLY A 73 -3.72 7.57 10.13
C GLY A 73 -4.00 7.74 11.60
N VAL A 74 -3.73 8.92 12.13
CA VAL A 74 -4.03 9.23 13.52
C VAL A 74 -5.41 9.87 13.55
N HIS A 75 -6.33 9.25 14.27
CA HIS A 75 -7.68 9.75 14.38
C HIS A 75 -7.84 10.46 15.71
N HIS A 76 -8.02 11.77 15.65
CA HIS A 76 -8.25 12.57 16.85
C HIS A 76 -9.75 12.70 17.05
N ILE A 77 -10.25 12.05 18.05
CA ILE A 77 -11.67 12.08 18.34
C ILE A 77 -12.07 13.35 19.05
N SER A 78 -11.18 13.90 19.85
CA SER A 78 -11.49 15.11 20.55
C SER A 78 -11.03 16.32 19.78
N THR A 79 -11.19 17.11 20.15
CA THR A 79 -10.63 18.01 19.71
C THR A 79 -9.40 18.52 19.84
N ASN A 80 -8.98 18.12 20.34
CA ASN A 80 -8.05 18.21 20.26
C ASN A 80 -7.09 18.17 20.14
N ARG A 81 -6.65 18.25 20.10
CA ARG A 81 -5.74 17.96 20.06
C ARG A 81 -4.98 18.33 19.55
N GLU A 82 -4.86 18.84 19.66
CA GLU A 82 -4.12 19.06 19.41
C GLU A 82 -3.40 19.20 18.98
N ASP A 83 -3.29 19.52 19.09
CA ASP A 83 -2.62 19.51 18.82
C ASP A 83 -1.88 19.33 18.44
N ARG A 84 -1.63 19.39 18.27
CA ARG A 84 -0.93 19.03 18.04
C ARG A 84 -0.39 19.04 17.43
N SER A 85 -0.42 19.28 17.38
CA SER A 85 0.06 19.07 16.99
C SER A 85 0.33 18.74 16.61
#